data_e5aa9c51920c0df896e02f94afaf5488
#
_entry.id   e5aa9c51920c0df896e02f94afaf5488
#
_cell.length_a   1.000
_cell.length_b   1.000
_cell.length_c   1.000
_cell.angle_alpha   90.00
_cell.angle_beta   90.00
_cell.angle_gamma   90.00
#
_symmetry.space_group_name_H-M   'P 1'
#
loop_
_entity.id
_entity.type
_entity.pdbx_description
1 polymer ?
#
loop_
_entity_poly.entity_id
_entity_poly.type
_entity_poly.pdbx_seq_one_letter_code
_entity_poly.pdbx_strand_id
1 'polypeptide(L)'
;MLRRSKEERTLKENLLLASSTALAAGITNVAGMIAFLAFTTNVTGHVANLAKHIVEQNYRDIIVFLVWLLLFFAGAFLSSFIIRSYKHTSDYKAHSIPVVIEIIVLLFVAIYGHNFYSETALEREVVIGSIMFAMGLQNSLVSTVSGGLIKTSHLTGLFTDLGGDIAEWFHPKARKTVTVRDKIYVRLTILGFYLAGAIVGGLLFDLIDFAIFYIVPVILLVILYYDLTIIKLRKLKRRIDQ
;
A
#
# COMPACT_ATOMS: atom_id res chain seq x y z
N MET A 1 4.72 14.31 -2.18
CA MET A 1 4.84 12.85 -2.30
C MET A 1 4.30 12.36 -3.65
N LEU A 2 3.07 12.72 -4.04
CA LEU A 2 2.39 12.25 -5.25
C LEU A 2 2.50 13.20 -6.47
N ARG A 3 3.07 14.38 -6.31
CA ARG A 3 3.10 15.48 -7.30
C ARG A 3 4.19 15.39 -8.36
N ARG A 4 5.10 14.44 -8.24
CA ARG A 4 6.26 14.29 -9.15
C ARG A 4 6.28 12.91 -9.77
N SER A 5 6.67 12.87 -11.04
CA SER A 5 6.97 11.64 -11.75
C SER A 5 8.27 11.01 -11.24
N LYS A 6 8.49 9.73 -11.57
CA LYS A 6 9.63 8.91 -11.16
C LYS A 6 10.98 9.64 -11.27
N GLU A 7 11.20 10.35 -12.39
CA GLU A 7 12.50 10.93 -12.76
C GLU A 7 12.85 12.18 -11.95
N GLU A 8 11.84 12.85 -11.39
CA GLU A 8 12.00 14.11 -10.63
C GLU A 8 11.99 13.92 -9.11
N ARG A 9 11.86 12.68 -8.63
CA ARG A 9 11.69 12.39 -7.20
C ARG A 9 13.02 12.47 -6.46
N THR A 10 12.97 13.12 -5.31
CA THR A 10 14.08 13.14 -4.36
C THR A 10 14.03 11.95 -3.40
N LEU A 11 15.16 11.58 -2.80
CA LEU A 11 15.23 10.58 -1.73
C LEU A 11 14.22 10.89 -0.62
N LYS A 12 14.14 12.14 -0.16
CA LYS A 12 13.19 12.57 0.87
C LYS A 12 11.74 12.26 0.50
N GLU A 13 11.35 12.50 -0.74
CA GLU A 13 9.98 12.21 -1.21
C GLU A 13 9.71 10.70 -1.30
N ASN A 14 10.72 9.91 -1.64
CA ASN A 14 10.62 8.45 -1.61
C ASN A 14 10.52 7.91 -0.18
N LEU A 15 11.33 8.42 0.75
CA LEU A 15 11.27 8.01 2.16
C LEU A 15 9.93 8.36 2.80
N LEU A 16 9.39 9.56 2.55
CA LEU A 16 8.08 9.97 3.06
C LEU A 16 6.94 9.13 2.49
N LEU A 17 6.97 8.81 1.19
CA LEU A 17 5.97 7.93 0.58
C LEU A 17 6.10 6.50 1.12
N ALA A 18 7.33 5.99 1.19
CA ALA A 18 7.63 4.65 1.68
C ALA A 18 7.18 4.46 3.13
N SER A 19 7.54 5.39 4.03
CA SER A 19 7.20 5.30 5.45
C SER A 19 5.69 5.33 5.68
N SER A 20 4.97 6.29 5.08
CA SER A 20 3.53 6.45 5.30
C SER A 20 2.73 5.29 4.70
N THR A 21 3.04 4.84 3.48
CA THR A 21 2.30 3.74 2.84
C THR A 21 2.68 2.37 3.39
N ALA A 22 3.92 2.16 3.83
CA ALA A 22 4.31 0.93 4.51
C ALA A 22 3.67 0.83 5.91
N LEU A 23 3.60 1.93 6.67
CA LEU A 23 2.89 1.98 7.94
C LEU A 23 1.41 1.60 7.76
N ALA A 24 0.73 2.22 6.79
CA ALA A 24 -0.65 1.92 6.44
C ALA A 24 -0.85 0.44 6.06
N ALA A 25 0.02 -0.10 5.20
CA ALA A 25 -0.03 -1.52 4.80
C ALA A 25 0.20 -2.47 5.97
N GLY A 26 1.13 -2.15 6.89
CA GLY A 26 1.40 -2.94 8.09
C GLY A 26 0.20 -2.99 9.03
N ILE A 27 -0.40 -1.81 9.34
CA ILE A 27 -1.62 -1.71 10.16
C ILE A 27 -2.73 -2.57 9.53
N THR A 28 -3.03 -2.34 8.25
CA THR A 28 -4.13 -3.02 7.55
C THR A 28 -3.93 -4.54 7.53
N ASN A 29 -2.69 -5.01 7.28
CA ASN A 29 -2.42 -6.43 7.17
C ASN A 29 -2.58 -7.17 8.50
N VAL A 30 -2.04 -6.63 9.59
CA VAL A 30 -2.07 -7.32 10.89
C VAL A 30 -3.42 -7.15 11.56
N ALA A 31 -4.06 -5.97 11.50
CA ALA A 31 -5.44 -5.82 11.96
C ALA A 31 -6.39 -6.77 11.20
N GLY A 32 -6.26 -6.87 9.87
CA GLY A 32 -7.04 -7.82 9.07
C GLY A 32 -6.73 -9.28 9.40
N MET A 33 -5.47 -9.61 9.69
CA MET A 33 -5.09 -10.97 10.09
C MET A 33 -5.72 -11.36 11.44
N ILE A 34 -5.77 -10.46 12.40
CA ILE A 34 -6.38 -10.70 13.70
C ILE A 34 -7.91 -10.76 13.55
N ALA A 35 -8.51 -9.81 12.85
CA ALA A 35 -9.96 -9.72 12.65
C ALA A 35 -10.56 -10.94 11.91
N PHE A 36 -9.85 -11.43 10.90
CA PHE A 36 -10.42 -12.37 9.93
C PHE A 36 -9.65 -13.70 9.81
N LEU A 37 -8.55 -13.87 10.54
CA LEU A 37 -7.59 -14.98 10.41
C LEU A 37 -7.09 -15.15 8.95
N ALA A 38 -7.03 -14.05 8.21
CA ALA A 38 -6.60 -14.03 6.82
C ALA A 38 -5.66 -12.84 6.53
N PHE A 39 -4.58 -13.09 5.79
CA PHE A 39 -3.72 -12.00 5.33
C PHE A 39 -4.45 -11.15 4.29
N THR A 40 -4.46 -9.84 4.49
CA THR A 40 -5.16 -8.92 3.59
C THR A 40 -4.26 -8.33 2.50
N THR A 41 -2.95 -8.64 2.53
CA THR A 41 -1.97 -8.11 1.55
C THR A 41 -1.08 -9.18 0.92
N ASN A 42 -1.19 -10.44 1.33
CA ASN A 42 -0.27 -11.52 0.93
C ASN A 42 -0.83 -12.34 -0.24
N VAL A 43 -0.68 -11.83 -1.46
CA VAL A 43 -1.09 -12.52 -2.70
C VAL A 43 -0.45 -13.90 -2.85
N THR A 44 0.83 -14.05 -2.52
CA THR A 44 1.53 -15.35 -2.62
C THR A 44 0.90 -16.41 -1.72
N GLY A 45 0.55 -16.04 -0.48
CA GLY A 45 -0.15 -16.92 0.44
C GLY A 45 -1.54 -17.33 -0.06
N HIS A 46 -2.28 -16.37 -0.67
CA HIS A 46 -3.60 -16.68 -1.25
C HIS A 46 -3.51 -17.61 -2.47
N VAL A 47 -2.51 -17.47 -3.33
CA VAL A 47 -2.27 -18.41 -4.44
C VAL A 47 -1.95 -19.81 -3.92
N ALA A 48 -1.13 -19.92 -2.87
CA ALA A 48 -0.82 -21.21 -2.24
C ALA A 48 -2.07 -21.87 -1.61
N ASN A 49 -2.91 -21.09 -0.91
CA ASN A 49 -4.18 -21.57 -0.36
C ASN A 49 -5.16 -21.96 -1.47
N LEU A 50 -5.26 -21.19 -2.55
CA LEU A 50 -6.07 -21.56 -3.72
C LEU A 50 -5.65 -22.92 -4.28
N ALA A 51 -4.35 -23.14 -4.48
CA ALA A 51 -3.84 -24.43 -4.96
C ALA A 51 -4.16 -25.59 -3.99
N LYS A 52 -4.03 -25.37 -2.67
CA LYS A 52 -4.41 -26.32 -1.63
C LYS A 52 -5.89 -26.71 -1.76
N HIS A 53 -6.79 -25.72 -1.82
CA HIS A 53 -8.24 -25.98 -1.89
C HIS A 53 -8.66 -26.64 -3.22
N ILE A 54 -7.93 -26.42 -4.32
CA ILE A 54 -8.14 -27.16 -5.57
C ILE A 54 -7.83 -28.67 -5.34
N VAL A 55 -6.71 -28.99 -4.69
CA VAL A 55 -6.34 -30.39 -4.39
C VAL A 55 -7.34 -31.03 -3.43
N GLU A 56 -7.83 -30.29 -2.45
CA GLU A 56 -8.83 -30.72 -1.47
C GLU A 56 -10.27 -30.75 -2.04
N GLN A 57 -10.49 -30.30 -3.28
CA GLN A 57 -11.79 -30.18 -3.95
C GLN A 57 -12.81 -29.34 -3.16
N ASN A 58 -12.32 -28.36 -2.40
CA ASN A 58 -13.17 -27.45 -1.64
C ASN A 58 -13.61 -26.26 -2.54
N TYR A 59 -14.68 -26.47 -3.29
CA TYR A 59 -15.18 -25.51 -4.30
C TYR A 59 -15.53 -24.14 -3.71
N ARG A 60 -16.03 -24.08 -2.48
CA ARG A 60 -16.38 -22.82 -1.82
C ARG A 60 -15.13 -21.95 -1.64
N ASP A 61 -14.10 -22.49 -1.02
CA ASP A 61 -12.89 -21.74 -0.74
C ASP A 61 -12.10 -21.45 -2.00
N ILE A 62 -12.14 -22.32 -3.02
CA ILE A 62 -11.61 -22.02 -4.36
C ILE A 62 -12.19 -20.72 -4.91
N ILE A 63 -13.54 -20.57 -4.86
CA ILE A 63 -14.21 -19.36 -5.38
C ILE A 63 -13.81 -18.13 -4.54
N VAL A 64 -13.77 -18.25 -3.20
CA VAL A 64 -13.40 -17.17 -2.29
C VAL A 64 -11.99 -16.65 -2.59
N PHE A 65 -10.99 -17.53 -2.59
CA PHE A 65 -9.60 -17.12 -2.86
C PHE A 65 -9.43 -16.56 -4.27
N LEU A 66 -10.12 -17.12 -5.27
CA LEU A 66 -10.10 -16.59 -6.63
C LEU A 66 -10.68 -15.17 -6.69
N VAL A 67 -11.80 -14.92 -6.04
CA VAL A 67 -12.44 -13.59 -5.98
C VAL A 67 -11.51 -12.58 -5.28
N TRP A 68 -10.89 -12.94 -4.15
CA TRP A 68 -9.94 -12.07 -3.48
C TRP A 68 -8.74 -11.68 -4.36
N LEU A 69 -8.17 -12.66 -5.06
CA LEU A 69 -7.07 -12.42 -6.00
C LEU A 69 -7.51 -11.52 -7.17
N LEU A 70 -8.73 -11.73 -7.71
CA LEU A 70 -9.29 -10.89 -8.75
C LEU A 70 -9.58 -9.47 -8.27
N LEU A 71 -10.04 -9.28 -7.03
CA LEU A 71 -10.26 -7.97 -6.44
C LEU A 71 -8.93 -7.21 -6.24
N PHE A 72 -7.89 -7.88 -5.75
CA PHE A 72 -6.55 -7.27 -5.67
C PHE A 72 -6.04 -6.86 -7.06
N PHE A 73 -6.18 -7.74 -8.04
CA PHE A 73 -5.82 -7.44 -9.43
C PHE A 73 -6.64 -6.26 -10.00
N ALA A 74 -7.95 -6.23 -9.75
CA ALA A 74 -8.82 -5.15 -10.19
C ALA A 74 -8.42 -3.80 -9.58
N GLY A 75 -8.07 -3.76 -8.29
CA GLY A 75 -7.52 -2.57 -7.64
C GLY A 75 -6.22 -2.10 -8.29
N ALA A 76 -5.28 -3.02 -8.52
CA ALA A 76 -4.01 -2.72 -9.16
C ALA A 76 -4.20 -2.24 -10.62
N PHE A 77 -5.09 -2.89 -11.36
CA PHE A 77 -5.46 -2.50 -12.72
C PHE A 77 -6.07 -1.10 -12.74
N LEU A 78 -7.08 -0.85 -11.89
CA LEU A 78 -7.78 0.44 -11.84
C LEU A 78 -6.81 1.58 -11.51
N SER A 79 -5.94 1.40 -10.52
CA SER A 79 -4.91 2.39 -10.18
C SER A 79 -3.99 2.71 -11.36
N SER A 80 -3.44 1.66 -12.00
CA SER A 80 -2.58 1.83 -13.17
C SER A 80 -3.31 2.49 -14.35
N PHE A 81 -4.56 2.12 -14.58
CA PHE A 81 -5.40 2.67 -15.65
C PHE A 81 -5.65 4.17 -15.43
N ILE A 82 -6.06 4.56 -14.23
CA ILE A 82 -6.28 5.96 -13.85
C ILE A 82 -4.99 6.77 -14.03
N ILE A 83 -3.86 6.28 -13.51
CA ILE A 83 -2.60 6.99 -13.62
C ILE A 83 -2.21 7.24 -15.08
N ARG A 84 -2.36 6.24 -15.94
CA ARG A 84 -2.05 6.38 -17.37
C ARG A 84 -3.01 7.35 -18.07
N SER A 85 -4.30 7.32 -17.74
CA SER A 85 -5.33 8.18 -18.36
C SER A 85 -5.11 9.66 -18.02
N TYR A 86 -4.65 9.98 -16.80
CA TYR A 86 -4.47 11.36 -16.35
C TYR A 86 -3.02 11.87 -16.41
N LYS A 87 -2.05 11.04 -16.80
CA LYS A 87 -0.62 11.39 -16.83
C LYS A 87 -0.32 12.67 -17.63
N HIS A 88 -1.01 12.89 -18.72
CA HIS A 88 -0.81 14.07 -19.58
C HIS A 88 -1.49 15.35 -19.06
N THR A 89 -2.39 15.22 -18.09
CA THR A 89 -3.15 16.36 -17.55
C THR A 89 -2.53 16.91 -16.27
N SER A 90 -2.21 16.07 -15.32
CA SER A 90 -1.60 16.44 -14.04
C SER A 90 -1.16 15.21 -13.27
N ASP A 91 0.14 15.11 -12.95
CA ASP A 91 0.67 14.04 -12.12
C ASP A 91 -0.03 13.95 -10.77
N TYR A 92 -0.32 15.11 -10.15
CA TYR A 92 -1.02 15.11 -8.88
C TYR A 92 -2.42 14.50 -8.98
N LYS A 93 -3.22 14.86 -9.99
CA LYS A 93 -4.56 14.29 -10.19
C LYS A 93 -4.46 12.79 -10.49
N ALA A 94 -3.53 12.40 -11.37
CA ALA A 94 -3.31 11.00 -11.72
C ALA A 94 -3.04 10.13 -10.49
N HIS A 95 -2.22 10.62 -9.55
CA HIS A 95 -1.82 9.86 -8.37
C HIS A 95 -2.79 10.01 -7.18
N SER A 96 -3.53 11.14 -7.08
CA SER A 96 -4.46 11.35 -5.97
C SER A 96 -5.79 10.60 -6.12
N ILE A 97 -6.29 10.37 -7.33
CA ILE A 97 -7.54 9.67 -7.55
C ILE A 97 -7.52 8.24 -6.97
N PRO A 98 -6.51 7.39 -7.25
CA PRO A 98 -6.43 6.07 -6.62
C PRO A 98 -6.40 6.13 -5.08
N VAL A 99 -5.71 7.12 -4.49
CA VAL A 99 -5.68 7.29 -3.02
C VAL A 99 -7.06 7.65 -2.47
N VAL A 100 -7.82 8.50 -3.17
CA VAL A 100 -9.19 8.85 -2.75
C VAL A 100 -10.10 7.61 -2.81
N ILE A 101 -10.00 6.80 -3.85
CA ILE A 101 -10.76 5.54 -3.94
C ILE A 101 -10.37 4.60 -2.81
N GLU A 102 -9.08 4.45 -2.54
CA GLU A 102 -8.57 3.65 -1.41
C GLU A 102 -9.14 4.13 -0.08
N ILE A 103 -9.13 5.44 0.17
CA ILE A 103 -9.72 6.04 1.39
C ILE A 103 -11.21 5.69 1.51
N ILE A 104 -11.97 5.80 0.43
CA ILE A 104 -13.42 5.49 0.43
C ILE A 104 -13.65 4.01 0.77
N VAL A 105 -12.89 3.11 0.17
CA VAL A 105 -13.01 1.68 0.43
C VAL A 105 -12.62 1.33 1.87
N LEU A 106 -11.52 1.89 2.38
CA LEU A 106 -11.09 1.65 3.75
C LEU A 106 -12.02 2.30 4.80
N LEU A 107 -12.62 3.44 4.48
CA LEU A 107 -13.69 4.02 5.32
C LEU A 107 -14.93 3.12 5.34
N PHE A 108 -15.31 2.53 4.20
CA PHE A 108 -16.38 1.53 4.18
C PHE A 108 -16.04 0.35 5.10
N VAL A 109 -14.83 -0.20 5.02
CA VAL A 109 -14.37 -1.29 5.90
C VAL A 109 -14.43 -0.87 7.37
N ALA A 110 -13.96 0.34 7.71
CA ALA A 110 -13.97 0.85 9.07
C ALA A 110 -15.39 1.02 9.62
N ILE A 111 -16.26 1.70 8.86
CA ILE A 111 -17.65 1.99 9.27
C ILE A 111 -18.46 0.68 9.38
N TYR A 112 -18.37 -0.16 8.35
CA TYR A 112 -19.11 -1.41 8.32
C TYR A 112 -18.62 -2.36 9.42
N GLY A 113 -17.30 -2.54 9.55
CA GLY A 113 -16.69 -3.38 10.57
C GLY A 113 -17.05 -2.94 11.97
N HIS A 114 -16.98 -1.64 12.25
CA HIS A 114 -17.24 -1.11 13.60
C HIS A 114 -18.72 -1.15 14.02
N ASN A 115 -19.65 -0.94 13.07
CA ASN A 115 -21.07 -0.73 13.43
C ASN A 115 -22.00 -1.87 13.02
N PHE A 116 -21.64 -2.67 12.01
CA PHE A 116 -22.58 -3.62 11.38
C PHE A 116 -22.06 -5.04 11.23
N TYR A 117 -20.77 -5.28 11.51
CA TYR A 117 -20.18 -6.60 11.32
C TYR A 117 -20.74 -7.64 12.30
N SER A 118 -21.38 -8.68 11.77
CA SER A 118 -22.04 -9.74 12.54
C SER A 118 -21.32 -11.10 12.45
N GLU A 119 -20.06 -11.11 12.03
CA GLU A 119 -19.19 -12.28 11.91
C GLU A 119 -19.72 -13.39 10.98
N THR A 120 -20.65 -13.05 10.07
CA THR A 120 -21.09 -14.02 9.08
C THR A 120 -19.99 -14.29 8.06
N ALA A 121 -19.98 -15.52 7.50
CA ALA A 121 -18.98 -15.89 6.53
C ALA A 121 -18.97 -14.95 5.29
N LEU A 122 -20.15 -14.54 4.81
CA LEU A 122 -20.28 -13.65 3.66
C LEU A 122 -19.72 -12.26 3.96
N GLU A 123 -20.02 -11.69 5.13
CA GLU A 123 -19.51 -10.39 5.54
C GLU A 123 -17.98 -10.39 5.63
N ARG A 124 -17.42 -11.44 6.24
CA ARG A 124 -15.98 -11.66 6.32
C ARG A 124 -15.34 -11.63 4.92
N GLU A 125 -15.89 -12.40 3.98
CA GLU A 125 -15.38 -12.51 2.62
C GLU A 125 -15.44 -11.14 1.87
N VAL A 126 -16.55 -10.40 2.05
CA VAL A 126 -16.72 -9.07 1.44
C VAL A 126 -15.75 -8.05 2.02
N VAL A 127 -15.56 -8.04 3.33
CA VAL A 127 -14.64 -7.10 3.98
C VAL A 127 -13.18 -7.39 3.60
N ILE A 128 -12.75 -8.67 3.62
CA ILE A 128 -11.42 -9.06 3.16
C ILE A 128 -11.21 -8.68 1.69
N GLY A 129 -12.19 -8.99 0.82
CA GLY A 129 -12.12 -8.62 -0.59
C GLY A 129 -12.01 -7.12 -0.81
N SER A 130 -12.72 -6.31 -0.02
CA SER A 130 -12.62 -4.84 -0.06
C SER A 130 -11.22 -4.36 0.33
N ILE A 131 -10.62 -4.93 1.39
CA ILE A 131 -9.25 -4.60 1.79
C ILE A 131 -8.26 -5.06 0.70
N MET A 132 -8.42 -6.25 0.13
CA MET A 132 -7.58 -6.74 -0.97
C MET A 132 -7.60 -5.79 -2.17
N PHE A 133 -8.78 -5.29 -2.54
CA PHE A 133 -8.94 -4.29 -3.61
C PHE A 133 -8.20 -2.98 -3.27
N ALA A 134 -8.38 -2.45 -2.05
CA ALA A 134 -7.70 -1.25 -1.58
C ALA A 134 -6.17 -1.41 -1.60
N MET A 135 -5.67 -2.56 -1.14
CA MET A 135 -4.23 -2.86 -1.15
C MET A 135 -3.67 -3.05 -2.57
N GLY A 136 -4.49 -3.55 -3.50
CA GLY A 136 -4.17 -3.58 -4.92
C GLY A 136 -3.98 -2.17 -5.50
N LEU A 137 -4.91 -1.23 -5.18
CA LEU A 137 -4.80 0.19 -5.54
C LEU A 137 -3.49 0.79 -5.02
N GLN A 138 -3.21 0.65 -3.73
CA GLN A 138 -2.03 1.20 -3.07
C GLN A 138 -0.73 0.66 -3.67
N ASN A 139 -0.60 -0.66 -3.81
CA ASN A 139 0.62 -1.28 -4.32
C ASN A 139 0.93 -0.85 -5.76
N SER A 140 -0.07 -0.78 -6.61
CA SER A 140 0.09 -0.31 -7.99
C SER A 140 0.48 1.16 -8.04
N LEU A 141 -0.17 2.02 -7.23
CA LEU A 141 0.15 3.44 -7.13
C LEU A 141 1.61 3.66 -6.72
N VAL A 142 2.03 3.12 -5.56
CA VAL A 142 3.37 3.38 -5.03
C VAL A 142 4.46 2.81 -5.93
N SER A 143 4.21 1.66 -6.55
CA SER A 143 5.12 1.06 -7.53
C SER A 143 5.26 1.95 -8.76
N THR A 144 4.15 2.43 -9.32
CA THR A 144 4.16 3.29 -10.51
C THR A 144 4.85 4.63 -10.24
N VAL A 145 4.49 5.28 -9.14
CA VAL A 145 5.04 6.60 -8.75
C VAL A 145 6.54 6.52 -8.45
N SER A 146 7.00 5.45 -7.84
CA SER A 146 8.41 5.25 -7.47
C SER A 146 9.25 4.57 -8.56
N GLY A 147 8.62 4.14 -9.66
CA GLY A 147 9.28 3.34 -10.69
C GLY A 147 9.72 1.96 -10.22
N GLY A 148 8.92 1.32 -9.38
CA GLY A 148 9.15 -0.02 -8.86
C GLY A 148 10.03 -0.07 -7.61
N LEU A 149 10.57 1.06 -7.13
CA LEU A 149 11.42 1.11 -5.95
C LEU A 149 10.65 0.83 -4.65
N ILE A 150 9.43 1.35 -4.54
CA ILE A 150 8.58 1.18 -3.36
C ILE A 150 7.55 0.10 -3.64
N LYS A 151 7.54 -0.95 -2.80
CA LYS A 151 6.59 -2.06 -2.81
C LYS A 151 6.22 -2.36 -1.37
N THR A 152 5.12 -1.81 -0.89
CA THR A 152 4.82 -1.75 0.55
C THR A 152 4.35 -3.06 1.16
N SER A 153 3.76 -3.96 0.39
CA SER A 153 3.30 -5.28 0.87
C SER A 153 4.05 -6.47 0.25
N HIS A 154 4.99 -6.23 -0.66
CA HIS A 154 5.76 -7.29 -1.33
C HIS A 154 7.10 -7.53 -0.59
N LEU A 155 7.03 -7.94 0.68
CA LEU A 155 8.20 -8.07 1.54
C LEU A 155 9.20 -9.11 1.07
N THR A 156 8.77 -10.24 0.50
CA THR A 156 9.67 -11.27 -0.04
C THR A 156 10.61 -10.69 -1.10
N GLY A 157 10.05 -9.96 -2.07
CA GLY A 157 10.84 -9.28 -3.09
C GLY A 157 11.72 -8.16 -2.50
N LEU A 158 11.22 -7.46 -1.50
CA LEU A 158 11.99 -6.42 -0.80
C LEU A 158 13.22 -6.98 -0.10
N PHE A 159 13.10 -8.11 0.60
CA PHE A 159 14.25 -8.79 1.22
C PHE A 159 15.28 -9.25 0.18
N THR A 160 14.83 -9.84 -0.93
CA THR A 160 15.71 -10.25 -2.02
C THR A 160 16.47 -9.06 -2.61
N ASP A 161 15.74 -8.00 -2.92
CA ASP A 161 16.30 -6.78 -3.48
C ASP A 161 17.27 -6.09 -2.50
N LEU A 162 16.91 -6.05 -1.18
CA LEU A 162 17.77 -5.47 -0.15
C LEU A 162 19.08 -6.25 0.00
N GLY A 163 19.02 -7.60 -0.03
CA GLY A 163 20.21 -8.45 -0.01
C GLY A 163 21.13 -8.17 -1.20
N GLY A 164 20.55 -8.00 -2.40
CA GLY A 164 21.32 -7.64 -3.60
C GLY A 164 21.98 -6.27 -3.49
N ASP A 165 21.25 -5.23 -3.05
CA ASP A 165 21.80 -3.88 -2.88
C ASP A 165 22.91 -3.82 -1.80
N ILE A 166 22.73 -4.55 -0.69
CA ILE A 166 23.76 -4.66 0.35
C ILE A 166 25.02 -5.38 -0.18
N ALA A 167 24.83 -6.47 -0.91
CA ALA A 167 25.94 -7.18 -1.54
C ALA A 167 26.70 -6.27 -2.53
N GLU A 168 25.98 -5.51 -3.36
CA GLU A 168 26.58 -4.52 -4.26
C GLU A 168 27.36 -3.46 -3.48
N TRP A 169 26.80 -2.94 -2.36
CA TRP A 169 27.45 -1.92 -1.54
C TRP A 169 28.76 -2.41 -0.89
N PHE A 170 28.81 -3.66 -0.45
CA PHE A 170 29.99 -4.23 0.20
C PHE A 170 31.00 -4.85 -0.77
N HIS A 171 30.63 -5.08 -2.03
CA HIS A 171 31.51 -5.73 -2.99
C HIS A 171 32.72 -4.86 -3.32
N PRO A 172 33.97 -5.39 -3.23
CA PRO A 172 35.19 -4.58 -3.36
C PRO A 172 35.37 -3.91 -4.74
N LYS A 173 34.82 -4.53 -5.79
CA LYS A 173 34.90 -4.04 -7.18
C LYS A 173 33.69 -3.22 -7.60
N ALA A 174 32.66 -3.10 -6.79
CA ALA A 174 31.47 -2.36 -7.12
C ALA A 174 31.65 -0.85 -6.88
N ARG A 175 31.07 -0.02 -7.76
CA ARG A 175 31.00 1.42 -7.54
C ARG A 175 29.95 1.71 -6.46
N LYS A 176 30.38 2.21 -5.33
CA LYS A 176 29.48 2.72 -4.25
C LYS A 176 28.79 3.97 -4.74
N THR A 177 27.66 3.81 -5.42
CA THR A 177 26.89 4.96 -5.95
C THR A 177 25.89 5.48 -4.92
N VAL A 178 25.56 6.77 -5.00
CA VAL A 178 24.48 7.37 -4.20
C VAL A 178 23.16 6.63 -4.44
N THR A 179 22.93 6.16 -5.66
CA THR A 179 21.72 5.43 -6.04
C THR A 179 21.56 4.11 -5.26
N VAL A 180 22.62 3.32 -5.09
CA VAL A 180 22.58 2.05 -4.32
C VAL A 180 22.29 2.34 -2.86
N ARG A 181 22.98 3.31 -2.26
CA ARG A 181 22.73 3.74 -0.89
C ARG A 181 21.28 4.18 -0.69
N ASP A 182 20.75 4.97 -1.59
CA ASP A 182 19.38 5.51 -1.50
C ASP A 182 18.33 4.39 -1.62
N LYS A 183 18.58 3.37 -2.45
CA LYS A 183 17.72 2.17 -2.51
C LYS A 183 17.71 1.42 -1.18
N ILE A 184 18.88 1.20 -0.56
CA ILE A 184 18.99 0.56 0.76
C ILE A 184 18.17 1.33 1.79
N TYR A 185 18.32 2.67 1.86
CA TYR A 185 17.55 3.49 2.80
C TYR A 185 16.03 3.38 2.59
N VAL A 186 15.56 3.41 1.34
CA VAL A 186 14.13 3.28 1.04
C VAL A 186 13.61 1.90 1.46
N ARG A 187 14.34 0.82 1.17
CA ARG A 187 13.93 -0.55 1.54
C ARG A 187 13.93 -0.78 3.05
N LEU A 188 14.95 -0.29 3.76
CA LEU A 188 14.97 -0.35 5.22
C LEU A 188 13.83 0.46 5.83
N THR A 189 13.50 1.62 5.24
CA THR A 189 12.36 2.43 5.65
C THR A 189 11.04 1.67 5.48
N ILE A 190 10.83 1.01 4.32
CA ILE A 190 9.64 0.19 4.10
C ILE A 190 9.54 -0.91 5.15
N LEU A 191 10.61 -1.65 5.37
CA LEU A 191 10.63 -2.77 6.33
C LEU A 191 10.36 -2.29 7.76
N GLY A 192 11.04 -1.23 8.21
CA GLY A 192 10.88 -0.68 9.55
C GLY A 192 9.47 -0.12 9.80
N PHE A 193 8.92 0.67 8.86
CA PHE A 193 7.59 1.25 9.00
C PHE A 193 6.46 0.24 8.80
N TYR A 194 6.66 -0.77 7.95
CA TYR A 194 5.70 -1.88 7.85
C TYR A 194 5.64 -2.66 9.16
N LEU A 195 6.79 -3.01 9.74
CA LEU A 195 6.84 -3.71 11.03
C LEU A 195 6.23 -2.86 12.16
N ALA A 196 6.56 -1.57 12.22
CA ALA A 196 5.97 -0.65 13.19
C ALA A 196 4.45 -0.56 13.01
N GLY A 197 3.96 -0.44 11.78
CA GLY A 197 2.53 -0.45 11.47
C GLY A 197 1.86 -1.77 11.86
N ALA A 198 2.51 -2.90 11.58
CA ALA A 198 2.03 -4.23 11.95
C ALA A 198 1.88 -4.39 13.48
N ILE A 199 2.88 -3.93 14.24
CA ILE A 199 2.83 -3.95 15.72
C ILE A 199 1.71 -3.03 16.22
N VAL A 200 1.64 -1.78 15.72
CA VAL A 200 0.60 -0.83 16.10
C VAL A 200 -0.79 -1.38 15.74
N GLY A 201 -0.94 -1.93 14.53
CA GLY A 201 -2.18 -2.54 14.07
C GLY A 201 -2.65 -3.69 14.97
N GLY A 202 -1.74 -4.57 15.36
CA GLY A 202 -2.04 -5.68 16.28
C GLY A 202 -2.42 -5.19 17.67
N LEU A 203 -1.58 -4.36 18.29
CA LEU A 203 -1.82 -3.86 19.65
C LEU A 203 -3.11 -3.04 19.77
N LEU A 204 -3.38 -2.19 18.79
CA LEU A 204 -4.57 -1.34 18.81
C LEU A 204 -5.84 -2.11 18.42
N PHE A 205 -5.76 -3.15 17.60
CA PHE A 205 -6.93 -3.97 17.30
C PHE A 205 -7.50 -4.60 18.57
N ASP A 206 -6.64 -5.10 19.47
CA ASP A 206 -7.08 -5.67 20.76
C ASP A 206 -7.75 -4.63 21.68
N LEU A 207 -7.47 -3.33 21.49
CA LEU A 207 -7.98 -2.24 22.33
C LEU A 207 -9.24 -1.56 21.77
N ILE A 208 -9.29 -1.37 20.45
CA ILE A 208 -10.32 -0.55 19.77
C ILE A 208 -11.01 -1.28 18.62
N ASP A 209 -10.73 -2.57 18.43
CA ASP A 209 -11.34 -3.43 17.45
C ASP A 209 -11.31 -2.84 16.02
N PHE A 210 -12.39 -2.93 15.27
CA PHE A 210 -12.50 -2.38 13.90
C PHE A 210 -12.23 -0.88 13.79
N ALA A 211 -12.29 -0.12 14.88
CA ALA A 211 -11.98 1.31 14.86
C ALA A 211 -10.54 1.60 14.40
N ILE A 212 -9.62 0.63 14.48
CA ILE A 212 -8.25 0.74 13.94
C ILE A 212 -8.24 1.07 12.44
N PHE A 213 -9.21 0.57 11.68
CA PHE A 213 -9.28 0.83 10.24
C PHE A 213 -9.58 2.28 9.87
N TYR A 214 -10.00 3.16 10.82
CA TYR A 214 -10.09 4.61 10.59
C TYR A 214 -8.71 5.28 10.51
N ILE A 215 -7.67 4.71 11.15
CA ILE A 215 -6.32 5.29 11.17
C ILE A 215 -5.71 5.31 9.77
N VAL A 216 -5.95 4.29 8.96
CA VAL A 216 -5.36 4.17 7.63
C VAL A 216 -5.85 5.28 6.68
N PRO A 217 -7.17 5.53 6.53
CA PRO A 217 -7.69 6.71 5.81
C PRO A 217 -7.10 8.04 6.29
N VAL A 218 -6.89 8.21 7.60
CA VAL A 218 -6.26 9.43 8.14
C VAL A 218 -4.81 9.57 7.65
N ILE A 219 -4.02 8.50 7.67
CA ILE A 219 -2.65 8.51 7.11
C ILE A 219 -2.67 8.91 5.64
N LEU A 220 -3.58 8.33 4.85
CA LEU A 220 -3.71 8.62 3.42
C LEU A 220 -4.17 10.07 3.16
N LEU A 221 -5.08 10.60 3.98
CA LEU A 221 -5.49 12.00 3.92
C LEU A 221 -4.31 12.95 4.21
N VAL A 222 -3.45 12.61 5.17
CA VAL A 222 -2.23 13.39 5.46
C VAL A 222 -1.32 13.43 4.23
N ILE A 223 -1.15 12.31 3.50
CA ILE A 223 -0.38 12.25 2.26
C ILE A 223 -0.95 13.21 1.21
N LEU A 224 -2.27 13.18 1.00
CA LEU A 224 -2.95 14.06 0.04
C LEU A 224 -2.84 15.54 0.43
N TYR A 225 -3.09 15.86 1.70
CA TYR A 225 -3.06 17.24 2.20
C TYR A 225 -1.66 17.85 2.14
N TYR A 226 -0.62 17.08 2.49
CA TYR A 226 0.76 17.50 2.38
C TYR A 226 1.12 17.98 0.97
N ASP A 227 0.70 17.25 -0.05
CA ASP A 227 1.01 17.64 -1.44
C ASP A 227 0.18 18.84 -1.91
N LEU A 228 -1.10 18.93 -1.51
CA LEU A 228 -1.94 20.10 -1.79
C LEU A 228 -1.35 21.38 -1.21
N THR A 229 -0.88 21.32 0.04
CA THR A 229 -0.29 22.46 0.72
C THR A 229 0.94 22.97 -0.02
N ILE A 230 1.83 22.08 -0.44
CA ILE A 230 3.03 22.46 -1.18
C ILE A 230 2.68 23.04 -2.56
N ILE A 231 1.69 22.50 -3.25
CA ILE A 231 1.24 23.04 -4.54
C ILE A 231 0.68 24.46 -4.36
N LYS A 232 -0.14 24.70 -3.33
CA LYS A 232 -0.69 26.02 -3.02
C LYS A 232 0.42 27.04 -2.70
N LEU A 233 1.38 26.67 -1.84
CA LEU A 233 2.50 27.53 -1.46
C LEU A 233 3.37 27.91 -2.67
N ARG A 234 3.64 26.98 -3.58
CA ARG A 234 4.38 27.29 -4.81
C ARG A 234 3.63 28.23 -5.76
N LYS A 235 2.31 28.09 -5.88
CA LYS A 235 1.49 29.02 -6.67
C LYS A 235 1.48 30.42 -6.06
N LEU A 236 1.40 30.52 -4.73
CA LEU A 236 1.43 31.79 -4.02
C LEU A 236 2.77 32.50 -4.23
N LYS A 237 3.89 31.78 -4.05
CA LYS A 237 5.23 32.36 -4.28
C LYS A 237 5.40 32.90 -5.69
N ARG A 238 4.97 32.15 -6.72
CA ARG A 238 5.04 32.62 -8.13
C ARG A 238 4.21 33.88 -8.40
N ARG A 239 3.11 34.13 -7.62
CA ARG A 239 2.32 35.34 -7.74
C ARG A 239 2.95 36.55 -7.04
N ILE A 240 3.79 36.33 -6.06
CA ILE A 240 4.52 37.39 -5.33
C ILE A 240 5.78 37.80 -6.12
N ASP A 241 6.39 36.88 -6.84
CA ASP A 241 7.60 37.11 -7.64
C ASP A 241 7.29 37.72 -9.02
N GLN A 242 6.01 37.92 -9.40
CA GLN A 242 5.53 38.63 -10.59
C GLN A 242 5.01 40.05 -10.25
#